data_60da05053eb3f634d00faaeca5b06da3
#
_entry.id   60da05053eb3f634d00faaeca5b06da3
#
_cell.length_a   1.000
_cell.length_b   1.000
_cell.length_c   1.000
_cell.angle_alpha   90.00
_cell.angle_beta   90.00
_cell.angle_gamma   90.00
#
_symmetry.space_group_name_H-M   'P 1'
#
loop_
_entity.id
_entity.type
_entity.pdbx_description
1 polymer ?
#
loop_
_entity_poly.entity_id
_entity_poly.type
_entity_poly.pdbx_seq_one_letter_code
_entity_poly.pdbx_strand_id
1 'polypeptide(L)'
;MIITSKDKEGIEIIRHSFAHLIGHAVKQIYPNIKMAIGPVIEDGFYYDIFSEYRFTPEDLIKIEKRINNLIKTNYEVEILQVSKKEAIKTFKERDETFKLRIIKEIPDEGLINLYKHEEYIDMCRGPHVPNTKHLRHFKLLKLSGSYWRGNSAVSYTHLTLPTNREV
;
A
#
# COMPACT_ATOMS: atom_id res chain seq x y z
N MET A 1 -6.06 20.03 16.71
CA MET A 1 -6.23 18.73 17.43
C MET A 1 -5.04 17.86 17.06
N ILE A 2 -4.39 17.23 18.03
CA ILE A 2 -3.27 16.31 17.77
C ILE A 2 -3.86 14.90 17.71
N ILE A 3 -3.69 14.21 16.57
CA ILE A 3 -4.13 12.82 16.38
C ILE A 3 -3.01 11.90 16.87
N THR A 4 -3.35 10.96 17.74
CA THR A 4 -2.40 10.00 18.33
C THR A 4 -2.69 8.58 17.86
N SER A 5 -1.75 7.65 18.07
CA SER A 5 -1.94 6.22 17.76
C SER A 5 -3.04 5.54 18.59
N LYS A 6 -3.59 6.22 19.59
CA LYS A 6 -4.70 5.71 20.42
C LYS A 6 -6.08 6.14 19.90
N ASP A 7 -6.11 7.15 19.03
CA ASP A 7 -7.34 7.63 18.43
C ASP A 7 -7.75 6.74 17.25
N LYS A 8 -9.05 6.60 17.01
CA LYS A 8 -9.56 5.82 15.87
C LYS A 8 -8.96 6.28 14.54
N GLU A 9 -8.92 7.59 14.31
CA GLU A 9 -8.30 8.19 13.12
C GLU A 9 -6.81 7.87 13.02
N GLY A 10 -6.09 7.91 14.14
CA GLY A 10 -4.67 7.57 14.19
C GLY A 10 -4.40 6.09 13.83
N ILE A 11 -5.26 5.19 14.28
CA ILE A 11 -5.20 3.77 13.91
C ILE A 11 -5.44 3.58 12.41
N GLU A 12 -6.43 4.27 11.84
CA GLU A 12 -6.71 4.21 10.40
C GLU A 12 -5.54 4.73 9.56
N ILE A 13 -4.90 5.82 9.99
CA ILE A 13 -3.69 6.37 9.35
C ILE A 13 -2.54 5.37 9.40
N ILE A 14 -2.31 4.72 10.54
CA ILE A 14 -1.27 3.70 10.70
C ILE A 14 -1.55 2.51 9.79
N ARG A 15 -2.77 2.00 9.76
CA ARG A 15 -3.20 0.89 8.90
C ARG A 15 -2.98 1.20 7.42
N HIS A 16 -3.42 2.38 6.99
CA HIS A 16 -3.27 2.84 5.61
C HIS A 16 -1.78 3.01 5.23
N SER A 17 -0.98 3.51 6.15
CA SER A 17 0.47 3.64 5.94
C SER A 17 1.17 2.28 5.85
N PHE A 18 0.74 1.27 6.62
CA PHE A 18 1.22 -0.10 6.46
C PHE A 18 0.86 -0.68 5.10
N ALA A 19 -0.30 -0.38 4.52
CA ALA A 19 -0.64 -0.83 3.17
C ALA A 19 0.41 -0.34 2.14
N HIS A 20 0.80 0.94 2.20
CA HIS A 20 1.85 1.47 1.34
C HIS A 20 3.23 0.84 1.62
N LEU A 21 3.55 0.59 2.89
CA LEU A 21 4.81 -0.06 3.26
C LEU A 21 4.90 -1.50 2.76
N ILE A 22 3.77 -2.23 2.71
CA ILE A 22 3.69 -3.53 2.03
C ILE A 22 3.97 -3.37 0.55
N GLY A 23 3.34 -2.42 -0.11
CA GLY A 23 3.57 -2.14 -1.52
C GLY A 23 5.06 -1.93 -1.80
N HIS A 24 5.72 -1.12 -0.98
CA HIS A 24 7.17 -0.88 -1.06
C HIS A 24 7.97 -2.19 -0.88
N ALA A 25 7.72 -2.95 0.17
CA ALA A 25 8.43 -4.21 0.45
C ALA A 25 8.21 -5.25 -0.67
N VAL A 26 6.97 -5.40 -1.13
CA VAL A 26 6.62 -6.33 -2.20
C VAL A 26 7.30 -5.96 -3.52
N LYS A 27 7.28 -4.68 -3.90
CA LYS A 27 7.95 -4.22 -5.13
C LYS A 27 9.46 -4.39 -5.09
N GLN A 28 10.09 -4.28 -3.92
CA GLN A 28 11.53 -4.53 -3.77
C GLN A 28 11.90 -6.01 -3.93
N ILE A 29 11.02 -6.93 -3.48
CA ILE A 29 11.25 -8.37 -3.59
C ILE A 29 10.80 -8.89 -4.97
N TYR A 30 9.68 -8.38 -5.47
CA TYR A 30 9.00 -8.83 -6.68
C TYR A 30 8.69 -7.64 -7.62
N PRO A 31 9.67 -7.09 -8.33
CA PRO A 31 9.53 -5.83 -9.08
C PRO A 31 8.48 -5.88 -10.20
N ASN A 32 8.22 -7.05 -10.78
CA ASN A 32 7.28 -7.21 -11.89
C ASN A 32 5.79 -7.29 -11.47
N ILE A 33 5.52 -7.36 -10.18
CA ILE A 33 4.16 -7.38 -9.63
C ILE A 33 3.49 -6.04 -9.85
N LYS A 34 2.17 -6.05 -10.13
CA LYS A 34 1.37 -4.84 -10.25
C LYS A 34 0.57 -4.63 -8.99
N MET A 35 0.68 -3.44 -8.42
CA MET A 35 -0.05 -3.05 -7.23
C MET A 35 -1.40 -2.45 -7.62
N ALA A 36 -2.47 -2.91 -6.98
CA ALA A 36 -3.81 -2.37 -7.22
C ALA A 36 -4.23 -1.38 -6.13
N ILE A 37 -4.94 -1.83 -5.12
CA ILE A 37 -5.43 -0.99 -4.01
C ILE A 37 -5.18 -1.66 -2.65
N GLY A 38 -5.04 -0.82 -1.62
CA GLY A 38 -4.82 -1.27 -0.24
C GLY A 38 -5.76 -0.57 0.75
N PRO A 39 -7.07 -0.88 0.76
CA PRO A 39 -8.02 -0.22 1.65
C PRO A 39 -7.87 -0.68 3.10
N VAL A 40 -8.21 0.23 4.02
CA VAL A 40 -8.38 -0.08 5.44
C VAL A 40 -9.72 -0.76 5.64
N ILE A 41 -9.76 -1.75 6.53
CA ILE A 41 -10.96 -2.46 6.98
C ILE A 41 -11.09 -2.35 8.50
N GLU A 42 -12.20 -2.84 9.07
CA GLU A 42 -12.52 -2.70 10.50
C GLU A 42 -11.39 -3.19 11.41
N ASP A 43 -10.82 -4.37 11.14
CA ASP A 43 -9.79 -4.99 11.97
C ASP A 43 -8.38 -4.98 11.35
N GLY A 44 -8.15 -4.14 10.33
CA GLY A 44 -6.85 -4.11 9.68
C GLY A 44 -6.88 -3.42 8.32
N PHE A 45 -6.21 -4.02 7.37
CA PHE A 45 -6.19 -3.60 5.97
C PHE A 45 -5.79 -4.79 5.09
N TYR A 46 -5.97 -4.65 3.79
CA TYR A 46 -5.44 -5.59 2.82
C TYR A 46 -4.79 -4.85 1.66
N TYR A 47 -4.04 -5.57 0.84
CA TYR A 47 -3.53 -5.05 -0.41
C TYR A 47 -3.80 -6.04 -1.53
N ASP A 48 -4.46 -5.58 -2.58
CA ASP A 48 -4.69 -6.35 -3.79
C ASP A 48 -3.48 -6.23 -4.71
N ILE A 49 -2.95 -7.39 -5.08
CA ILE A 49 -1.76 -7.53 -5.90
C ILE A 49 -2.08 -8.38 -7.12
N PHE A 50 -1.75 -7.90 -8.30
CA PHE A 50 -1.77 -8.72 -9.50
C PHE A 50 -0.39 -9.33 -9.76
N SER A 51 -0.35 -10.65 -9.85
CA SER A 51 0.87 -11.42 -10.06
C SER A 51 0.58 -12.72 -10.80
N GLU A 52 1.44 -13.06 -11.76
CA GLU A 52 1.51 -14.41 -12.31
C GLU A 52 2.24 -15.37 -11.35
N TYR A 53 3.01 -14.81 -10.42
CA TYR A 53 3.66 -15.57 -9.35
C TYR A 53 2.64 -15.96 -8.27
N ARG A 54 2.63 -17.22 -7.92
CA ARG A 54 1.77 -17.75 -6.85
C ARG A 54 2.49 -17.62 -5.51
N PHE A 55 2.02 -16.70 -4.69
CA PHE A 55 2.54 -16.51 -3.33
C PHE A 55 2.30 -17.72 -2.43
N THR A 56 3.27 -17.98 -1.58
CA THR A 56 3.28 -19.04 -0.58
C THR A 56 3.35 -18.46 0.85
N PRO A 57 3.08 -19.25 1.89
CA PRO A 57 3.28 -18.79 3.27
C PRO A 57 4.71 -18.33 3.57
N GLU A 58 5.71 -18.92 2.93
CA GLU A 58 7.11 -18.52 3.05
C GLU A 58 7.38 -17.12 2.49
N ASP A 59 6.63 -16.71 1.48
CA ASP A 59 6.72 -15.36 0.93
C ASP A 59 6.18 -14.31 1.91
N LEU A 60 5.15 -14.65 2.70
CA LEU A 60 4.69 -13.78 3.78
C LEU A 60 5.81 -13.48 4.77
N ILE A 61 6.57 -14.50 5.15
CA ILE A 61 7.71 -14.36 6.09
C ILE A 61 8.78 -13.43 5.49
N LYS A 62 9.09 -13.59 4.19
CA LYS A 62 10.05 -12.73 3.49
C LYS A 62 9.56 -11.27 3.45
N ILE A 63 8.28 -11.07 3.14
CA ILE A 63 7.67 -9.74 3.08
C ILE A 63 7.67 -9.10 4.48
N GLU A 64 7.27 -9.82 5.54
CA GLU A 64 7.33 -9.34 6.92
C GLU A 64 8.75 -8.91 7.32
N LYS A 65 9.74 -9.74 7.01
CA LYS A 65 11.15 -9.41 7.27
C LYS A 65 11.57 -8.13 6.55
N ARG A 66 11.17 -7.97 5.29
CA ARG A 66 11.49 -6.77 4.51
C ARG A 66 10.82 -5.52 5.07
N ILE A 67 9.54 -5.61 5.45
CA ILE A 67 8.82 -4.52 6.11
C ILE A 67 9.52 -4.10 7.40
N ASN A 68 9.90 -5.04 8.25
CA ASN A 68 10.64 -4.74 9.49
C ASN A 68 11.97 -4.03 9.22
N ASN A 69 12.67 -4.40 8.15
CA ASN A 69 13.89 -3.71 7.76
C ASN A 69 13.61 -2.28 7.30
N LEU A 70 12.57 -2.06 6.49
CA LEU A 70 12.14 -0.72 6.06
C LEU A 70 11.74 0.16 7.24
N ILE A 71 11.04 -0.37 8.24
CA ILE A 71 10.70 0.37 9.46
C ILE A 71 11.96 0.84 10.19
N LYS A 72 12.98 -0.02 10.28
CA LYS A 72 14.25 0.31 10.98
C LYS A 72 15.05 1.41 10.29
N THR A 73 14.86 1.66 9.01
CA THR A 73 15.53 2.75 8.30
C THR A 73 15.00 4.13 8.70
N ASN A 74 13.82 4.21 9.29
CA ASN A 74 13.20 5.45 9.76
C ASN A 74 13.10 6.53 8.67
N TYR A 75 12.83 6.17 7.43
CA TYR A 75 12.73 7.14 6.35
C TYR A 75 11.46 8.01 6.45
N GLU A 76 11.54 9.19 5.88
CA GLU A 76 10.42 10.10 5.76
C GLU A 76 9.54 9.74 4.57
N VAL A 77 8.22 9.91 4.74
CA VAL A 77 7.23 9.73 3.67
C VAL A 77 6.94 11.10 3.08
N GLU A 78 7.33 11.31 1.83
CA GLU A 78 7.09 12.56 1.11
C GLU A 78 5.69 12.57 0.46
N ILE A 79 5.02 13.71 0.50
CA ILE A 79 3.74 13.93 -0.18
C ILE A 79 3.99 14.83 -1.38
N LEU A 80 3.62 14.35 -2.56
CA LEU A 80 3.69 15.09 -3.81
C LEU A 80 2.27 15.35 -4.31
N GLN A 81 1.89 16.62 -4.44
CA GLN A 81 0.62 17.01 -5.06
C GLN A 81 0.85 17.30 -6.52
N VAL A 82 0.28 16.49 -7.38
CA VAL A 82 0.54 16.53 -8.83
C VAL A 82 -0.75 16.62 -9.62
N SER A 83 -0.67 17.12 -10.85
CA SER A 83 -1.77 17.06 -11.80
C SER A 83 -2.06 15.62 -12.23
N LYS A 84 -3.27 15.36 -12.72
CA LYS A 84 -3.64 14.05 -13.29
C LYS A 84 -2.67 13.61 -14.39
N LYS A 85 -2.22 14.56 -15.24
CA LYS A 85 -1.26 14.29 -16.32
C LYS A 85 0.10 13.81 -15.79
N GLU A 86 0.60 14.42 -14.72
CA GLU A 86 1.86 14.03 -14.07
C GLU A 86 1.72 12.68 -13.36
N ALA A 87 0.58 12.43 -12.70
CA ALA A 87 0.31 11.14 -12.09
C ALA A 87 0.29 10.01 -13.15
N ILE A 88 -0.37 10.23 -14.31
CA ILE A 88 -0.38 9.28 -15.42
C ILE A 88 1.05 9.02 -15.91
N LYS A 89 1.86 10.06 -16.09
CA LYS A 89 3.26 9.94 -16.53
C LYS A 89 4.05 9.07 -15.53
N THR A 90 3.96 9.39 -14.23
CA THR A 90 4.65 8.68 -13.16
C THR A 90 4.34 7.19 -13.14
N PHE A 91 3.06 6.81 -13.20
CA PHE A 91 2.67 5.41 -13.15
C PHE A 91 2.85 4.66 -14.47
N LYS A 92 2.87 5.38 -15.61
CA LYS A 92 3.24 4.81 -16.91
C LYS A 92 4.73 4.42 -16.96
N GLU A 93 5.61 5.28 -16.47
CA GLU A 93 7.06 5.01 -16.38
C GLU A 93 7.38 3.85 -15.43
N ARG A 94 6.51 3.60 -14.46
CA ARG A 94 6.60 2.50 -13.47
C ARG A 94 5.87 1.24 -13.90
N ASP A 95 5.24 1.24 -15.06
CA ASP A 95 4.42 0.13 -15.57
C ASP A 95 3.30 -0.32 -14.60
N GLU A 96 2.71 0.63 -13.85
CA GLU A 96 1.64 0.38 -12.88
C GLU A 96 0.26 0.49 -13.54
N THR A 97 -0.09 -0.52 -14.33
CA THR A 97 -1.29 -0.53 -15.19
C THR A 97 -2.61 -0.39 -14.42
N PHE A 98 -2.71 -0.93 -13.19
CA PHE A 98 -3.90 -0.80 -12.37
C PHE A 98 -4.06 0.61 -11.79
N LYS A 99 -2.98 1.24 -11.37
CA LYS A 99 -2.98 2.65 -10.96
C LYS A 99 -3.43 3.55 -12.10
N LEU A 100 -2.98 3.31 -13.32
CA LEU A 100 -3.43 4.04 -14.51
C LEU A 100 -4.92 3.89 -14.77
N ARG A 101 -5.51 2.71 -14.53
CA ARG A 101 -6.96 2.51 -14.65
C ARG A 101 -7.74 3.32 -13.60
N ILE A 102 -7.27 3.32 -12.36
CA ILE A 102 -7.87 4.09 -11.27
C ILE A 102 -7.80 5.59 -11.57
N ILE A 103 -6.64 6.10 -12.03
CA ILE A 103 -6.47 7.52 -12.36
C ILE A 103 -7.43 7.99 -13.45
N LYS A 104 -7.75 7.14 -14.44
CA LYS A 104 -8.70 7.49 -15.50
C LYS A 104 -10.09 7.82 -14.96
N GLU A 105 -10.49 7.21 -13.86
CA GLU A 105 -11.80 7.42 -13.21
C GLU A 105 -11.83 8.68 -12.32
N ILE A 106 -10.67 9.25 -12.00
CA ILE A 106 -10.58 10.49 -11.22
C ILE A 106 -10.93 11.67 -12.15
N PRO A 107 -11.74 12.65 -11.71
CA PRO A 107 -11.99 13.87 -12.47
C PRO A 107 -10.69 14.58 -12.88
N ASP A 108 -10.73 15.30 -14.01
CA ASP A 108 -9.55 16.02 -14.51
C ASP A 108 -9.19 17.25 -13.66
N GLU A 109 -10.14 17.74 -12.89
CA GLU A 109 -9.97 18.87 -11.99
C GLU A 109 -9.40 18.44 -10.65
N GLY A 110 -8.41 19.18 -10.15
CA GLY A 110 -7.79 18.96 -8.85
C GLY A 110 -6.40 18.31 -8.89
N LEU A 111 -5.83 18.18 -7.71
CA LEU A 111 -4.52 17.57 -7.51
C LEU A 111 -4.66 16.15 -6.98
N ILE A 112 -3.75 15.30 -7.38
CA ILE A 112 -3.65 13.93 -6.91
C ILE A 112 -2.48 13.84 -5.93
N ASN A 113 -2.71 13.26 -4.76
CA ASN A 113 -1.66 13.04 -3.79
C ASN A 113 -0.91 11.75 -4.11
N LEU A 114 0.38 11.87 -4.33
CA LEU A 114 1.32 10.75 -4.40
C LEU A 114 2.13 10.71 -3.11
N TYR A 115 2.28 9.51 -2.55
CA TYR A 115 3.09 9.26 -1.37
C TYR A 115 4.34 8.51 -1.78
N LYS A 116 5.50 9.16 -1.56
CA LYS A 116 6.79 8.62 -1.94
C LYS A 116 7.48 8.00 -0.73
N HIS A 117 7.79 6.74 -0.84
CA HIS A 117 8.52 5.92 0.11
C HIS A 117 9.87 5.53 -0.51
N GLU A 118 10.88 6.41 -0.42
CA GLU A 118 12.14 6.26 -1.14
C GLU A 118 11.90 6.09 -2.67
N GLU A 119 12.22 4.95 -3.27
CA GLU A 119 11.96 4.67 -4.68
C GLU A 119 10.52 4.25 -5.00
N TYR A 120 9.74 3.83 -4.00
CA TYR A 120 8.35 3.43 -4.17
C TYR A 120 7.41 4.64 -4.13
N ILE A 121 6.48 4.69 -5.07
CA ILE A 121 5.43 5.73 -5.10
C ILE A 121 4.07 5.05 -5.16
N ASP A 122 3.18 5.47 -4.28
CA ASP A 122 1.77 5.07 -4.32
C ASP A 122 0.85 6.29 -4.37
N MET A 123 -0.40 6.04 -4.71
CA MET A 123 -1.43 7.06 -4.85
C MET A 123 -2.59 6.76 -3.91
N CYS A 124 -2.94 7.75 -3.07
CA CYS A 124 -4.15 7.68 -2.26
C CYS A 124 -4.58 9.07 -1.77
N ARG A 125 -5.73 9.11 -1.11
CA ARG A 125 -6.22 10.36 -0.51
C ARG A 125 -5.44 10.76 0.74
N GLY A 126 -4.85 9.79 1.43
CA GLY A 126 -4.20 9.98 2.72
C GLY A 126 -5.20 10.21 3.86
N PRO A 127 -4.73 10.72 5.01
CA PRO A 127 -3.32 10.98 5.32
C PRO A 127 -2.50 9.72 5.63
N HIS A 128 -1.18 9.88 5.70
CA HIS A 128 -0.22 8.85 6.12
C HIS A 128 0.67 9.36 7.25
N VAL A 129 1.36 8.41 7.92
CA VAL A 129 2.41 8.77 8.86
C VAL A 129 3.55 9.50 8.12
N PRO A 130 4.14 10.55 8.71
CA PRO A 130 5.22 11.30 8.07
C PRO A 130 6.56 10.55 8.03
N ASN A 131 6.69 9.50 8.85
CA ASN A 131 7.92 8.73 8.96
C ASN A 131 7.62 7.28 9.40
N THR A 132 8.35 6.32 8.86
CA THR A 132 8.16 4.89 9.14
C THR A 132 8.40 4.49 10.59
N LYS A 133 9.08 5.31 11.40
CA LYS A 133 9.26 5.07 12.86
C LYS A 133 7.94 4.96 13.63
N HIS A 134 6.85 5.48 13.09
CA HIS A 134 5.51 5.37 13.70
C HIS A 134 4.83 4.03 13.43
N LEU A 135 5.38 3.21 12.52
CA LEU A 135 4.88 1.90 12.14
C LEU A 135 5.64 0.83 12.93
N ARG A 136 5.06 0.32 14.03
CA ARG A 136 5.81 -0.54 14.94
C ARG A 136 5.35 -1.99 14.97
N HIS A 137 4.05 -2.22 15.06
CA HIS A 137 3.49 -3.56 15.28
C HIS A 137 2.55 -3.95 14.15
N PHE A 138 2.86 -5.05 13.50
CA PHE A 138 2.03 -5.61 12.43
C PHE A 138 2.25 -7.11 12.33
N LYS A 139 1.33 -7.80 11.70
CA LYS A 139 1.43 -9.21 11.35
C LYS A 139 0.76 -9.47 10.02
N LEU A 140 1.42 -10.16 9.09
CA LEU A 140 0.79 -10.66 7.88
C LEU A 140 0.02 -11.94 8.21
N LEU A 141 -1.29 -11.99 7.97
CA LEU A 141 -2.11 -13.12 8.40
C LEU A 141 -2.40 -14.11 7.29
N LYS A 142 -2.80 -13.62 6.12
CA LYS A 142 -3.45 -14.47 5.14
C LYS A 142 -3.14 -14.04 3.72
N LEU A 143 -2.93 -15.05 2.87
CA LEU A 143 -3.00 -14.95 1.42
C LEU A 143 -4.34 -15.51 0.98
N SER A 144 -5.05 -14.82 0.11
CA SER A 144 -6.25 -15.36 -0.53
C SER A 144 -6.31 -14.92 -1.99
N GLY A 145 -6.88 -15.77 -2.85
CA GLY A 145 -7.21 -15.38 -4.21
C GLY A 145 -8.35 -14.37 -4.20
N SER A 146 -8.31 -13.41 -5.08
CA SER A 146 -9.34 -12.40 -5.25
C SER A 146 -9.56 -12.14 -6.75
N TYR A 147 -10.66 -11.48 -7.09
CA TYR A 147 -11.00 -11.11 -8.45
C TYR A 147 -11.16 -9.60 -8.57
N TRP A 148 -10.53 -9.01 -9.58
CA TRP A 148 -10.65 -7.58 -9.81
C TRP A 148 -12.11 -7.21 -10.15
N ARG A 149 -12.75 -6.44 -9.25
CA ARG A 149 -14.13 -5.97 -9.43
C ARG A 149 -15.10 -7.08 -9.85
N GLY A 150 -14.90 -8.31 -9.34
CA GLY A 150 -15.74 -9.45 -9.68
C GLY A 150 -15.45 -10.10 -11.05
N ASN A 151 -14.39 -9.69 -11.74
CA ASN A 151 -14.01 -10.30 -13.02
C ASN A 151 -13.10 -11.52 -12.76
N SER A 152 -13.64 -12.72 -13.01
CA SER A 152 -12.95 -14.00 -12.83
C SER A 152 -11.76 -14.24 -13.78
N ALA A 153 -11.61 -13.44 -14.83
CA ALA A 153 -10.47 -13.53 -15.75
C ALA A 153 -9.17 -12.94 -15.18
N VAL A 154 -9.25 -12.22 -14.04
CA VAL A 154 -8.09 -11.59 -13.40
C VAL A 154 -8.00 -12.07 -11.97
N SER A 155 -7.04 -12.96 -11.70
CA SER A 155 -6.76 -13.47 -10.35
C SER A 155 -5.86 -12.50 -9.58
N TYR A 156 -6.21 -12.20 -8.33
CA TYR A 156 -5.45 -11.37 -7.42
C TYR A 156 -5.02 -12.15 -6.19
N THR A 157 -3.89 -11.76 -5.64
CA THR A 157 -3.47 -12.18 -4.30
C THR A 157 -3.86 -11.09 -3.31
N HIS A 158 -4.61 -11.49 -2.30
CA HIS A 158 -5.10 -10.62 -1.23
C HIS A 158 -4.25 -10.84 0.02
N LEU A 159 -3.58 -9.77 0.49
CA LEU A 159 -2.84 -9.76 1.74
C LEU A 159 -3.68 -9.10 2.82
N THR A 160 -4.06 -9.83 3.85
CA THR A 160 -4.83 -9.29 4.99
C THR A 160 -3.91 -9.11 6.19
N LEU A 161 -4.05 -7.99 6.87
CA LEU A 161 -3.29 -7.61 8.05
C LEU A 161 -4.23 -7.10 9.14
N PRO A 162 -4.29 -7.75 10.31
CA PRO A 162 -4.75 -7.08 11.50
C PRO A 162 -3.59 -6.25 12.07
N THR A 163 -3.93 -5.08 12.54
CA THR A 163 -3.11 -4.41 13.52
C THR A 163 -3.48 -4.98 14.88
N ASN A 164 -2.60 -5.73 15.51
CA ASN A 164 -2.86 -6.19 16.85
C ASN A 164 -3.12 -4.99 17.77
N ARG A 165 -4.23 -5.07 18.49
CA ARG A 165 -4.36 -4.38 19.76
C ARG A 165 -3.24 -4.90 20.66
N GLU A 166 -2.61 -3.96 21.34
CA GLU A 166 -1.63 -4.17 22.39
C GLU A 166 -2.01 -5.28 23.35
N VAL A 167 -1.01 -6.03 23.73
CA VAL A 167 -0.90 -6.50 25.11
C VAL A 167 -0.19 -5.41 25.88
#